data_024cdb2b0fc3828a7f4c8043670938a2
#
_entry.id   024cdb2b0fc3828a7f4c8043670938a2
#
_cell.length_a   1.000
_cell.length_b   1.000
_cell.length_c   1.000
_cell.angle_alpha   90.00
_cell.angle_beta   90.00
_cell.angle_gamma   90.00
#
_symmetry.space_group_name_H-M   'P 1'
#
loop_
_entity.id
_entity.type
_entity.pdbx_description
1 polymer ?
#
loop_
_entity_poly.entity_id
_entity_poly.type
_entity_poly.pdbx_seq_one_letter_code
_entity_poly.pdbx_strand_id
1 'polypeptide(L)'
;MVKEAEKYLQLMDRQYYKSYGKVVKVVGLTIESVGPKARMGDLCKIYPNEKEEEYVIAEVVGFQDSRLILMPVDSVEGVGTGCIVENTGHPLSVLVGEELLGHTLDGIGRMTDGTEEIHGSYYPLENTCLLYTSPSPRD
;
A
#
# COMPACT_ATOMS: atom_id res chain seq x y z
N MET A 1 16.96 18.29 -25.46
CA MET A 1 17.71 18.45 -24.21
C MET A 1 16.81 18.44 -22.98
N VAL A 2 15.82 19.31 -22.88
CA VAL A 2 14.89 19.33 -21.73
C VAL A 2 14.07 18.03 -21.62
N LYS A 3 13.66 17.44 -22.72
CA LYS A 3 12.92 16.17 -22.77
C LYS A 3 13.74 14.96 -22.28
N GLU A 4 15.04 14.96 -22.48
CA GLU A 4 15.92 13.90 -21.97
C GLU A 4 16.11 14.02 -20.46
N ALA A 5 16.28 15.24 -19.93
CA ALA A 5 16.38 15.48 -18.50
C ALA A 5 15.10 15.11 -17.75
N GLU A 6 13.93 15.43 -18.32
CA GLU A 6 12.64 15.03 -17.75
C GLU A 6 12.45 13.52 -17.78
N LYS A 7 12.88 12.86 -18.87
CA LYS A 7 12.85 11.41 -18.99
C LYS A 7 13.76 10.72 -17.96
N TYR A 8 14.95 11.27 -17.72
CA TYR A 8 15.86 10.80 -16.67
C TYR A 8 15.28 11.02 -15.26
N LEU A 9 14.69 12.17 -15.00
CA LEU A 9 14.02 12.46 -13.74
C LEU A 9 12.82 11.52 -13.50
N GLN A 10 12.03 11.23 -14.52
CA GLN A 10 10.94 10.26 -14.43
C GLN A 10 11.43 8.82 -14.23
N LEU A 11 12.54 8.45 -14.84
CA LEU A 11 13.18 7.15 -14.63
C LEU A 11 13.81 7.05 -13.24
N MET A 12 14.39 8.11 -12.73
CA MET A 12 14.92 8.17 -11.37
C MET A 12 13.80 8.11 -10.33
N ASP A 13 12.67 8.75 -10.56
CA ASP A 13 11.51 8.71 -9.67
C ASP A 13 10.85 7.34 -9.60
N ARG A 14 10.93 6.56 -10.66
CA ARG A 14 10.23 5.27 -10.75
C ARG A 14 11.04 4.05 -10.37
N GLN A 15 12.34 4.06 -10.49
CA GLN A 15 13.14 2.83 -10.42
C GLN A 15 14.24 2.79 -9.37
N TYR A 16 14.69 3.91 -8.82
CA TYR A 16 15.91 3.92 -8.02
C TYR A 16 15.74 4.12 -6.51
N TYR A 17 14.54 4.41 -6.03
CA TYR A 17 14.30 4.64 -4.61
C TYR A 17 13.33 3.64 -3.98
N LYS A 18 13.58 2.36 -4.21
CA LYS A 18 13.01 1.36 -3.31
C LYS A 18 13.68 1.53 -1.96
N SER A 19 12.99 2.14 -1.05
CA SER A 19 13.46 2.28 0.32
C SER A 19 13.08 1.03 1.10
N TYR A 20 14.06 0.38 1.65
CA TYR A 20 13.88 -0.83 2.45
C TYR A 20 14.09 -0.54 3.93
N GLY A 21 13.34 -1.24 4.75
CA GLY A 21 13.50 -1.26 6.19
C GLY A 21 13.47 -2.68 6.73
N LYS A 22 13.50 -2.80 8.04
CA LYS A 22 13.41 -4.10 8.73
C LYS A 22 12.43 -4.04 9.87
N VAL A 23 11.66 -5.09 10.02
CA VAL A 23 10.80 -5.30 11.18
C VAL A 23 11.67 -5.49 12.43
N VAL A 24 11.39 -4.70 13.46
CA VAL A 24 12.10 -4.78 14.74
C VAL A 24 11.24 -5.32 15.87
N LYS A 25 9.92 -5.22 15.72
CA LYS A 25 9.00 -5.69 16.76
C LYS A 25 7.63 -6.02 16.15
N VAL A 26 7.01 -7.06 16.67
CA VAL A 26 5.63 -7.41 16.33
C VAL A 26 4.87 -7.60 17.62
N VAL A 27 3.78 -6.87 17.80
CA VAL A 27 2.91 -6.95 18.99
C VAL A 27 1.45 -6.98 18.53
N GLY A 28 0.82 -8.12 18.67
CA GLY A 28 -0.54 -8.31 18.19
C GLY A 28 -0.66 -8.05 16.69
N LEU A 29 -1.48 -7.08 16.31
CA LEU A 29 -1.66 -6.65 14.92
C LEU A 29 -0.76 -5.47 14.53
N THR A 30 0.14 -5.04 15.40
CA THR A 30 1.01 -3.90 15.16
C THR A 30 2.44 -4.36 14.91
N ILE A 31 3.02 -3.85 13.83
CA ILE A 31 4.37 -4.15 13.40
C ILE A 31 5.18 -2.86 13.44
N GLU A 32 6.29 -2.86 14.18
CA GLU A 32 7.24 -1.75 14.19
C GLU A 32 8.41 -2.06 13.25
N SER A 33 8.71 -1.10 12.38
CA SER A 33 9.81 -1.21 11.42
C SER A 33 10.74 -0.01 11.51
N VAL A 34 12.02 -0.25 11.36
CA VAL A 34 13.02 0.81 11.15
C VAL A 34 13.17 1.00 9.63
N GLY A 35 12.68 2.16 9.12
CA GLY A 35 12.52 2.35 7.68
C GLY A 35 11.45 1.42 7.10
N PRO A 36 11.19 1.57 5.82
CA PRO A 36 11.66 2.58 4.87
C PRO A 36 11.10 3.99 5.13
N LYS A 37 11.53 4.98 4.36
CA LYS A 37 10.84 6.27 4.36
C LYS A 37 9.45 6.08 3.76
N ALA A 38 8.45 6.43 4.52
CA ALA A 38 7.06 6.28 4.13
C ALA A 38 6.22 7.42 4.69
N ARG A 39 5.05 7.60 4.14
CA ARG A 39 4.04 8.54 4.62
C ARG A 39 2.93 7.79 5.35
N MET A 40 2.19 8.50 6.17
CA MET A 40 0.96 7.98 6.74
C MET A 40 0.01 7.51 5.63
N GLY A 41 -0.51 6.30 5.74
CA GLY A 41 -1.40 5.72 4.75
C GLY A 41 -0.71 4.96 3.61
N ASP A 42 0.59 5.08 3.44
CA ASP A 42 1.32 4.30 2.43
C ASP A 42 1.21 2.80 2.71
N LEU A 43 1.15 2.02 1.64
CA LEU A 43 1.26 0.56 1.72
C LEU A 43 2.71 0.12 1.70
N CYS A 44 3.03 -0.82 2.56
CA CYS A 44 4.31 -1.49 2.59
C CYS A 44 4.14 -2.98 2.34
N LYS A 45 5.12 -3.56 1.68
CA LYS A 45 5.24 -5.00 1.53
C LYS A 45 6.23 -5.52 2.56
N ILE A 46 5.83 -6.52 3.32
CA ILE A 46 6.69 -7.18 4.31
C ILE A 46 6.97 -8.57 3.77
N TYR A 47 8.25 -8.89 3.63
CA TYR A 47 8.70 -10.18 3.12
C TYR A 47 9.06 -11.10 4.28
N PRO A 48 8.24 -12.14 4.58
CA PRO A 48 8.53 -13.09 5.64
C PRO A 48 9.77 -13.94 5.37
N ASN A 49 10.01 -14.22 4.11
CA ASN A 49 11.15 -14.97 3.64
C ASN A 49 11.97 -14.13 2.67
N GLU A 50 13.24 -14.47 2.50
CA GLU A 50 14.12 -13.81 1.52
C GLU A 50 13.69 -14.04 0.06
N LYS A 51 12.69 -14.89 -0.15
CA LYS A 51 12.07 -15.09 -1.46
C LYS A 51 10.99 -14.03 -1.67
N GLU A 52 11.20 -13.20 -2.67
CA GLU A 52 10.32 -12.08 -3.02
C GLU A 52 8.92 -12.49 -3.52
N GLU A 53 8.61 -13.77 -3.56
CA GLU A 53 7.36 -14.30 -4.10
C GLU A 53 6.17 -14.16 -3.13
N GLU A 54 6.44 -14.17 -1.82
CA GLU A 54 5.41 -14.06 -0.80
C GLU A 54 5.63 -12.80 0.05
N TYR A 55 4.65 -11.95 0.12
CA TYR A 55 4.68 -10.76 0.94
C TYR A 55 3.34 -10.49 1.61
N VAL A 56 3.41 -9.87 2.77
CA VAL A 56 2.25 -9.38 3.52
C VAL A 56 2.11 -7.89 3.26
N ILE A 57 0.90 -7.45 2.97
CA ILE A 57 0.61 -6.02 2.79
C ILE A 57 0.26 -5.42 4.14
N ALA A 58 0.90 -4.31 4.47
CA ALA A 58 0.64 -3.54 5.68
C ALA A 58 0.55 -2.05 5.37
N GLU A 59 -0.30 -1.34 6.09
CA GLU A 59 -0.50 0.09 5.97
C GLU A 59 0.27 0.83 7.06
N VAL A 60 0.87 1.97 6.69
CA VAL A 60 1.50 2.88 7.66
C VAL A 60 0.43 3.62 8.44
N VAL A 61 0.26 3.29 9.70
CA VAL A 61 -0.76 3.89 10.58
C VAL A 61 -0.18 4.91 11.54
N GLY A 62 1.12 4.99 11.65
CA GLY A 62 1.76 5.98 12.53
C GLY A 62 3.28 5.90 12.53
N PHE A 63 3.84 6.78 13.35
CA PHE A 63 5.27 6.87 13.59
C PHE A 63 5.52 6.98 15.09
N GLN A 64 6.51 6.30 15.60
CA GLN A 64 6.94 6.38 16.99
C GLN A 64 8.45 6.21 17.07
N ASP A 65 9.13 7.14 17.71
CA ASP A 65 10.58 7.08 17.96
C ASP A 65 11.40 6.76 16.70
N SER A 66 11.10 7.42 15.59
CA SER A 66 11.71 7.19 14.29
C SER A 66 11.44 5.81 13.69
N ARG A 67 10.45 5.11 14.18
CA ARG A 67 9.97 3.83 13.65
C ARG A 67 8.64 4.01 12.95
N LEU A 68 8.40 3.20 11.95
CA LEU A 68 7.10 3.06 11.31
C LEU A 68 6.23 2.10 12.13
N ILE A 69 5.00 2.49 12.34
CA ILE A 69 3.97 1.61 12.88
C ILE A 69 3.11 1.14 11.72
N LEU A 70 3.16 -0.15 11.46
CA LEU A 70 2.46 -0.80 10.36
C LEU A 70 1.32 -1.66 10.91
N MET A 71 0.20 -1.64 10.22
CA MET A 71 -0.92 -2.54 10.47
C MET A 71 -1.14 -3.41 9.25
N PRO A 72 -1.07 -4.74 9.37
CA PRO A 72 -1.31 -5.63 8.26
C PRO A 72 -2.77 -5.52 7.79
N VAL A 73 -2.94 -5.52 6.48
CA VAL A 73 -4.26 -5.48 5.83
C VAL A 73 -4.80 -6.90 5.66
N ASP A 74 -3.91 -7.87 5.59
CA ASP A 74 -4.21 -9.29 5.46
C ASP A 74 -3.61 -10.08 6.64
N SER A 75 -3.40 -11.35 6.49
CA SER A 75 -2.82 -12.18 7.56
C SER A 75 -1.37 -11.79 7.88
N VAL A 76 -0.98 -11.98 9.12
CA VAL A 76 0.40 -11.76 9.60
C VAL A 76 1.26 -13.01 9.59
N GLU A 77 0.83 -14.05 8.90
CA GLU A 77 1.54 -15.33 8.91
C GLU A 77 2.99 -15.18 8.42
N GLY A 78 3.90 -15.68 9.20
CA GLY A 78 5.32 -15.67 8.91
C GLY A 78 6.05 -14.34 9.17
N VAL A 79 5.35 -13.28 9.56
CA VAL A 79 5.99 -12.00 9.86
C VAL A 79 6.65 -12.05 11.24
N GLY A 80 7.93 -11.75 11.25
CA GLY A 80 8.74 -11.69 12.47
C GLY A 80 9.80 -10.61 12.41
N THR A 81 10.58 -10.51 13.44
CA THR A 81 11.70 -9.57 13.48
C THR A 81 12.75 -9.91 12.41
N GLY A 82 13.27 -8.91 11.76
CA GLY A 82 14.26 -9.07 10.69
C GLY A 82 13.67 -9.14 9.28
N CYS A 83 12.34 -9.33 9.14
CA CYS A 83 11.69 -9.29 7.84
C CYS A 83 11.92 -7.97 7.13
N ILE A 84 12.13 -8.02 5.83
CA ILE A 84 12.36 -6.83 5.00
C ILE A 84 11.03 -6.15 4.75
N VAL A 85 11.04 -4.82 4.86
CA VAL A 85 9.90 -3.95 4.58
C VAL A 85 10.22 -3.07 3.39
N GLU A 86 9.38 -3.10 2.37
CA GLU A 86 9.48 -2.25 1.18
C GLU A 86 8.30 -1.29 1.15
N ASN A 87 8.56 0.01 0.98
CA ASN A 87 7.48 0.98 0.74
C ASN A 87 7.09 0.96 -0.74
N THR A 88 5.80 0.82 -1.01
CA THR A 88 5.28 0.90 -2.39
C THR A 88 5.19 2.34 -2.90
N GLY A 89 5.19 3.32 -2.01
CA GLY A 89 5.05 4.75 -2.34
C GLY A 89 3.63 5.19 -2.65
N HIS A 90 2.65 4.32 -2.49
CA HIS A 90 1.24 4.63 -2.76
C HIS A 90 0.35 4.20 -1.60
N PRO A 91 -0.74 4.93 -1.33
CA PRO A 91 -1.77 4.47 -0.42
C PRO A 91 -2.56 3.29 -1.04
N LEU A 92 -3.37 2.66 -0.20
CA LEU A 92 -4.29 1.63 -0.67
C LEU A 92 -5.21 2.21 -1.73
N SER A 93 -5.10 1.70 -2.93
CA SER A 93 -5.88 2.16 -4.07
C SER A 93 -6.49 0.98 -4.81
N VAL A 94 -7.66 1.21 -5.37
CA VAL A 94 -8.40 0.22 -6.14
C VAL A 94 -8.40 0.62 -7.61
N LEU A 95 -8.23 -0.35 -8.48
CA LEU A 95 -8.38 -0.16 -9.91
C LEU A 95 -9.88 -0.12 -10.25
N VAL A 96 -10.35 0.99 -10.77
CA VAL A 96 -11.76 1.22 -11.11
C VAL A 96 -11.90 1.31 -12.61
N GLY A 97 -12.78 0.49 -13.15
CA GLY A 97 -13.17 0.45 -14.56
C GLY A 97 -14.63 0.06 -14.71
N GLU A 98 -15.14 0.15 -15.93
CA GLU A 98 -16.53 -0.23 -16.22
C GLU A 98 -16.80 -1.72 -15.97
N GLU A 99 -15.76 -2.54 -16.05
CA GLU A 99 -15.81 -3.98 -15.78
C GLU A 99 -16.13 -4.31 -14.31
N LEU A 100 -15.94 -3.35 -13.40
CA LEU A 100 -16.32 -3.53 -12.00
C LEU A 100 -17.81 -3.49 -11.73
N LEU A 101 -18.61 -3.03 -12.68
CA LEU A 101 -20.06 -2.92 -12.51
C LEU A 101 -20.67 -4.32 -12.27
N GLY A 102 -21.34 -4.48 -11.14
CA GLY A 102 -21.96 -5.74 -10.75
C GLY A 102 -21.04 -6.71 -10.03
N HIS A 103 -19.77 -6.35 -9.79
CA HIS A 103 -18.81 -7.17 -9.07
C HIS A 103 -18.55 -6.67 -7.64
N THR A 104 -18.11 -7.58 -6.80
CA THR A 104 -17.73 -7.26 -5.41
C THR A 104 -16.21 -7.29 -5.26
N LEU A 105 -15.72 -6.36 -4.44
CA LEU A 105 -14.31 -6.26 -4.10
C LEU A 105 -14.10 -6.62 -2.62
N ASP A 106 -12.96 -7.20 -2.33
CA ASP A 106 -12.51 -7.37 -0.95
C ASP A 106 -11.96 -6.04 -0.36
N GLY A 107 -11.57 -6.08 0.91
CA GLY A 107 -11.06 -4.89 1.62
C GLY A 107 -9.76 -4.29 1.04
N ILE A 108 -9.10 -4.99 0.14
CA ILE A 108 -7.87 -4.54 -0.54
C ILE A 108 -8.08 -4.28 -2.04
N GLY A 109 -9.33 -4.28 -2.48
CA GLY A 109 -9.69 -3.94 -3.84
C GLY A 109 -9.52 -5.06 -4.87
N ARG A 110 -9.45 -6.31 -4.43
CA ARG A 110 -9.44 -7.47 -5.34
C ARG A 110 -10.87 -7.93 -5.62
N MET A 111 -11.12 -8.28 -6.87
CA MET A 111 -12.41 -8.87 -7.26
C MET A 111 -12.58 -10.24 -6.60
N THR A 112 -13.71 -10.44 -5.92
CA THR A 112 -14.00 -11.70 -5.21
C THR A 112 -14.84 -12.67 -6.02
N ASP A 113 -15.53 -12.19 -7.03
CA ASP A 113 -16.51 -12.94 -7.81
C ASP A 113 -16.19 -13.04 -9.31
N GLY A 114 -14.95 -12.75 -9.70
CA GLY A 114 -14.54 -12.81 -11.10
C GLY A 114 -13.03 -12.82 -11.28
N THR A 115 -12.62 -13.11 -12.49
CA THR A 115 -11.21 -13.13 -12.92
C THR A 115 -10.96 -12.21 -14.12
N GLU A 116 -11.87 -11.30 -14.40
CA GLU A 116 -11.75 -10.40 -15.52
C GLU A 116 -10.65 -9.35 -15.29
N GLU A 117 -9.93 -9.03 -16.34
CA GLU A 117 -8.96 -7.94 -16.30
C GLU A 117 -9.69 -6.60 -16.31
N ILE A 118 -9.43 -5.79 -15.29
CA ILE A 118 -10.02 -4.47 -15.17
C ILE A 118 -9.14 -3.46 -15.89
N HIS A 119 -9.72 -2.73 -16.83
CA HIS A 119 -9.06 -1.62 -17.50
C HIS A 119 -9.60 -0.32 -16.93
N GLY A 120 -8.77 0.44 -16.23
CA GLY A 120 -9.25 1.65 -15.59
C GLY A 120 -8.14 2.46 -14.93
N SER A 121 -8.55 3.26 -13.97
CA SER A 121 -7.65 4.13 -13.22
C SER A 121 -7.64 3.73 -11.75
N TYR A 122 -6.49 3.93 -11.09
CA TYR A 122 -6.35 3.70 -9.66
C TYR A 122 -6.92 4.87 -8.88
N TYR A 123 -7.80 4.55 -7.94
CA TYR A 123 -8.35 5.51 -7.00
C TYR A 123 -7.97 5.12 -5.57
N PRO A 124 -7.47 6.04 -4.75
CA PRO A 124 -7.21 5.76 -3.34
C PRO A 124 -8.53 5.48 -2.61
N LEU A 125 -8.51 4.47 -1.74
CA LEU A 125 -9.69 4.11 -0.95
C LEU A 125 -10.02 5.16 0.11
N GLU A 126 -9.03 5.85 0.62
CA GLU A 126 -9.24 7.01 1.48
C GLU A 126 -9.32 8.29 0.64
N ASN A 127 -10.53 8.76 0.45
CA ASN A 127 -10.77 10.03 -0.20
C ASN A 127 -11.52 10.95 0.75
N THR A 128 -10.80 11.87 1.34
CA THR A 128 -11.37 12.86 2.26
C THR A 128 -12.44 13.74 1.61
N CYS A 129 -12.37 13.92 0.31
CA CYS A 129 -13.39 14.67 -0.44
C CYS A 129 -14.76 13.98 -0.42
N LEU A 130 -14.82 12.66 -0.37
CA LEU A 130 -16.09 11.91 -0.28
C LEU A 130 -16.80 12.13 1.05
N LEU A 131 -16.09 12.37 2.13
CA LEU A 131 -16.68 12.65 3.43
C LEU A 131 -17.43 13.98 3.47
N TYR A 132 -17.01 14.94 2.66
CA TYR A 132 -17.64 16.26 2.58
C TYR A 132 -18.78 16.33 1.56
N THR A 133 -18.74 15.50 0.55
CA THR A 133 -19.72 15.49 -0.54
C THR A 133 -20.84 14.50 -0.33
N SER A 134 -20.70 13.58 0.61
CA SER A 134 -21.77 12.66 0.97
C SER A 134 -22.89 13.44 1.65
N PRO A 135 -24.04 13.63 0.99
CA PRO A 135 -25.16 14.26 1.66
C PRO A 135 -25.65 13.38 2.80
N SER A 136 -26.07 14.00 3.86
CA SER A 136 -26.66 13.27 4.95
C SER A 136 -27.93 12.57 4.47
N PRO A 137 -28.06 11.26 4.60
CA PRO A 137 -29.21 10.53 4.06
C PRO A 137 -30.48 10.67 4.88
N ARG A 138 -30.51 11.65 5.72
CA ARG A 138 -31.60 11.82 6.67
C ARG A 138 -32.65 12.83 6.33
N ASP A 139 -32.55 13.31 5.23
CA ASP A 139 -33.51 14.31 4.82
C ASP A 139 -34.67 13.68 4.17
#